data_2a015c602397006a4bff4972a07f65d7
#
_entry.id   2a015c602397006a4bff4972a07f65d7
#
_cell.length_a   1.000
_cell.length_b   1.000
_cell.length_c   1.000
_cell.angle_alpha   90.00
_cell.angle_beta   90.00
_cell.angle_gamma   90.00
#
_symmetry.space_group_name_H-M   'P 1'
#
loop_
_entity.id
_entity.type
_entity.pdbx_description
1 polymer ?
#
loop_
_entity_poly.entity_id
_entity_poly.type
_entity_poly.pdbx_seq_one_letter_code
_entity_poly.pdbx_strand_id
1 'polypeptide(L)'
;YRYNPEEDKFPYMKEYKIDKPKKDIMVLDLLNLLKEEDQSISYRRSCREGVCGSDGMNINGKNGLACITPISSVIKRNKLELRPLPGLPVIRDLVVDMTEFYAQYEKIKPFLQNETTAPEQERLQSPEEREKLDGLYECILCACCSTSCPSFWWNPDKFVGPAALLQAYRFLADSRDLKTNERLEDLSDPFSVYRCHGIMNCVNVCPKGLNPNKAIGEIKSMLHKNKKDIICLLYTSDA
;
A
#
# COMPACT_ATOMS: atom_id res chain seq x y z
N TYR A 1 21.51 -2.61 4.29
CA TYR A 1 21.43 -3.51 3.13
C TYR A 1 22.03 -2.84 1.90
N ARG A 2 22.91 -3.56 1.21
CA ARG A 2 23.58 -3.13 -0.03
C ARG A 2 23.41 -4.21 -1.09
N TYR A 3 23.21 -3.75 -2.33
CA TYR A 3 23.18 -4.60 -3.51
C TYR A 3 23.31 -3.75 -4.78
N ASN A 4 24.33 -4.02 -5.57
CA ASN A 4 24.49 -3.49 -6.92
C ASN A 4 24.48 -4.67 -7.92
N PRO A 5 23.46 -4.85 -8.75
CA PRO A 5 23.37 -6.01 -9.66
C PRO A 5 24.51 -6.10 -10.70
N GLU A 6 25.24 -5.00 -10.95
CA GLU A 6 26.38 -4.97 -11.88
C GLU A 6 27.68 -5.49 -11.25
N GLU A 7 27.79 -5.44 -9.91
CA GLU A 7 29.03 -5.73 -9.18
C GLU A 7 28.87 -6.88 -8.18
N ASP A 8 27.68 -6.99 -7.55
CA ASP A 8 27.45 -7.89 -6.42
C ASP A 8 26.76 -9.18 -6.87
N LYS A 9 27.36 -10.33 -6.56
CA LYS A 9 26.72 -11.64 -6.77
C LYS A 9 25.53 -11.87 -5.86
N PHE A 10 25.60 -11.36 -4.62
CA PHE A 10 24.56 -11.48 -3.59
C PHE A 10 24.47 -10.19 -2.77
N PRO A 11 23.26 -9.85 -2.25
CA PRO A 11 23.13 -8.72 -1.34
C PRO A 11 23.85 -8.99 -0.01
N TYR A 12 24.27 -7.92 0.66
CA TYR A 12 24.96 -7.97 1.93
C TYR A 12 24.57 -6.81 2.87
N MET A 13 24.89 -6.91 4.14
CA MET A 13 24.73 -5.82 5.10
C MET A 13 26.08 -5.11 5.29
N LYS A 14 26.09 -3.80 5.01
CA LYS A 14 27.26 -2.93 5.27
C LYS A 14 26.97 -2.08 6.51
N GLU A 15 27.93 -2.04 7.43
CA GLU A 15 27.85 -1.23 8.63
C GLU A 15 28.52 0.13 8.38
N TYR A 16 27.82 1.19 8.73
CA TYR A 16 28.31 2.56 8.70
C TYR A 16 28.34 3.13 10.11
N LYS A 17 29.35 3.91 10.44
CA LYS A 17 29.47 4.60 11.72
C LYS A 17 29.22 6.08 11.49
N ILE A 18 28.20 6.61 12.11
CA ILE A 18 27.84 8.02 12.03
C ILE A 18 27.87 8.60 13.44
N ASP A 19 28.42 9.80 13.60
CA ASP A 19 28.36 10.54 14.84
C ASP A 19 26.90 10.85 15.19
N LYS A 20 26.58 10.70 16.48
CA LYS A 20 25.22 10.95 16.94
C LYS A 20 24.84 12.40 16.66
N PRO A 21 23.74 12.62 15.89
CA PRO A 21 23.27 13.97 15.61
C PRO A 21 22.93 14.72 16.90
N LYS A 22 23.25 16.02 16.96
CA LYS A 22 22.94 16.88 18.12
C LYS A 22 21.44 17.07 18.35
N LYS A 23 20.63 16.95 17.29
CA LYS A 23 19.17 17.01 17.33
C LYS A 23 18.59 15.70 16.80
N ASP A 24 17.37 15.37 17.17
CA ASP A 24 16.64 14.27 16.55
C ASP A 24 16.38 14.59 15.07
N ILE A 25 16.74 13.68 14.19
CA ILE A 25 16.57 13.80 12.75
C ILE A 25 15.77 12.63 12.23
N MET A 26 15.23 12.75 11.01
CA MET A 26 14.51 11.66 10.37
C MET A 26 15.49 10.62 9.79
N VAL A 27 14.99 9.40 9.59
CA VAL A 27 15.76 8.33 8.92
C VAL A 27 16.24 8.76 7.53
N LEU A 28 15.44 9.55 6.81
CA LEU A 28 15.84 10.09 5.52
C LEU A 28 17.02 11.07 5.62
N ASP A 29 17.07 11.88 6.66
CA ASP A 29 18.19 12.80 6.87
C ASP A 29 19.49 12.03 7.14
N LEU A 30 19.39 10.95 7.93
CA LEU A 30 20.51 10.03 8.14
C LEU A 30 21.00 9.41 6.83
N LEU A 31 20.10 8.99 5.94
CA LEU A 31 20.45 8.48 4.61
C LEU A 31 21.12 9.55 3.73
N ASN A 32 20.69 10.81 3.86
CA ASN A 32 21.35 11.91 3.15
C ASN A 32 22.79 12.13 3.65
N LEU A 33 23.02 12.11 4.97
CA LEU A 33 24.36 12.18 5.55
C LEU A 33 25.25 11.02 5.10
N LEU A 34 24.71 9.80 5.13
CA LEU A 34 25.41 8.62 4.60
C LEU A 34 25.79 8.77 3.13
N LYS A 35 24.90 9.36 2.32
CA LYS A 35 25.16 9.56 0.89
C LYS A 35 26.23 10.63 0.62
N GLU A 36 26.49 11.53 1.54
CA GLU A 36 27.63 12.47 1.46
C GLU A 36 28.97 11.73 1.62
N GLU A 37 29.00 10.67 2.45
CA GLU A 37 30.18 9.84 2.67
C GLU A 37 30.33 8.72 1.59
N ASP A 38 29.22 8.07 1.23
CA ASP A 38 29.17 6.98 0.25
C ASP A 38 28.10 7.28 -0.81
N GLN A 39 28.52 7.92 -1.90
CA GLN A 39 27.61 8.33 -3.00
C GLN A 39 26.97 7.14 -3.73
N SER A 40 27.49 5.93 -3.54
CA SER A 40 26.97 4.72 -4.20
C SER A 40 25.64 4.24 -3.61
N ILE A 41 25.23 4.69 -2.40
CA ILE A 41 23.97 4.30 -1.77
C ILE A 41 22.76 4.77 -2.58
N SER A 42 21.85 3.84 -2.88
CA SER A 42 20.63 4.12 -3.65
C SER A 42 19.36 4.00 -2.81
N TYR A 43 18.55 5.04 -2.83
CA TYR A 43 17.21 5.10 -2.21
C TYR A 43 16.34 6.12 -2.95
N ARG A 44 15.01 5.96 -2.84
CA ARG A 44 14.06 6.93 -3.40
C ARG A 44 13.71 8.00 -2.37
N ARG A 45 13.51 9.22 -2.84
CA ARG A 45 12.98 10.35 -2.06
C ARG A 45 12.33 11.37 -2.97
N SER A 46 11.34 12.11 -2.45
CA SER A 46 10.72 13.22 -3.17
C SER A 46 10.22 14.31 -2.20
N CYS A 47 8.98 14.23 -1.72
CA CYS A 47 8.33 15.29 -0.95
C CYS A 47 8.97 15.58 0.43
N ARG A 48 9.53 14.59 1.10
CA ARG A 48 10.12 14.64 2.45
C ARG A 48 9.14 14.94 3.59
N GLU A 49 7.83 14.82 3.35
CA GLU A 49 6.77 15.17 4.29
C GLU A 49 5.67 14.10 4.39
N GLY A 50 5.97 12.85 3.97
CA GLY A 50 5.05 11.72 4.11
C GLY A 50 3.85 11.74 3.17
N VAL A 51 3.94 12.40 1.99
CA VAL A 51 2.85 12.50 1.02
C VAL A 51 3.08 11.66 -0.23
N CYS A 52 4.32 11.60 -0.75
CA CYS A 52 4.60 10.90 -2.00
C CYS A 52 4.79 9.38 -1.87
N GLY A 53 5.10 8.88 -0.67
CA GLY A 53 5.31 7.45 -0.41
C GLY A 53 6.59 6.84 -1.01
N SER A 54 7.43 7.63 -1.70
CA SER A 54 8.57 7.10 -2.47
C SER A 54 9.68 6.51 -1.61
N ASP A 55 9.84 6.97 -0.39
CA ASP A 55 10.88 6.59 0.59
C ASP A 55 10.43 5.47 1.55
N GLY A 56 9.44 4.69 1.12
CA GLY A 56 9.01 3.49 1.83
C GLY A 56 10.13 2.46 1.91
N MET A 57 10.43 1.99 3.12
CA MET A 57 11.45 0.98 3.37
C MET A 57 11.19 0.21 4.66
N ASN A 58 11.96 -0.85 4.91
CA ASN A 58 11.92 -1.58 6.16
C ASN A 58 12.94 -0.99 7.15
N ILE A 59 12.44 -0.52 8.28
CA ILE A 59 13.22 0.15 9.33
C ILE A 59 13.16 -0.73 10.58
N ASN A 60 14.28 -1.35 10.96
CA ASN A 60 14.35 -2.28 12.09
C ASN A 60 13.25 -3.35 12.10
N GLY A 61 12.93 -3.92 10.93
CA GLY A 61 11.93 -4.97 10.77
C GLY A 61 10.48 -4.48 10.57
N LYS A 62 10.22 -3.17 10.63
CA LYS A 62 8.89 -2.58 10.38
C LYS A 62 8.93 -1.69 9.14
N ASN A 63 7.96 -1.85 8.24
CA ASN A 63 7.83 -0.96 7.08
C ASN A 63 7.34 0.42 7.50
N GLY A 64 7.91 1.46 6.89
CA GLY A 64 7.57 2.85 7.17
C GLY A 64 8.17 3.80 6.16
N LEU A 65 7.91 5.09 6.31
CA LEU A 65 8.51 6.15 5.49
C LEU A 65 9.72 6.74 6.21
N ALA A 66 10.83 6.82 5.51
CA ALA A 66 12.07 7.35 6.08
C ALA A 66 11.98 8.85 6.42
N CYS A 67 11.20 9.63 5.66
CA CYS A 67 11.09 11.08 5.82
C CYS A 67 10.29 11.55 7.05
N ILE A 68 9.44 10.70 7.62
CA ILE A 68 8.62 11.03 8.79
C ILE A 68 8.88 10.11 9.99
N THR A 69 9.90 9.26 9.91
CA THR A 69 10.29 8.38 11.03
C THR A 69 11.48 8.98 11.76
N PRO A 70 11.30 9.51 12.99
CA PRO A 70 12.42 10.04 13.80
C PRO A 70 13.37 8.91 14.20
N ILE A 71 14.67 9.17 14.18
CA ILE A 71 15.69 8.18 14.59
C ILE A 71 15.46 7.73 16.03
N SER A 72 15.12 8.66 16.93
CA SER A 72 14.88 8.37 18.34
C SER A 72 13.80 7.32 18.58
N SER A 73 12.79 7.27 17.70
CA SER A 73 11.67 6.32 17.83
C SER A 73 12.01 4.89 17.39
N VAL A 74 13.08 4.71 16.62
CA VAL A 74 13.41 3.42 15.99
C VAL A 74 14.78 2.87 16.37
N ILE A 75 15.72 3.69 16.83
CA ILE A 75 17.07 3.25 17.19
C ILE A 75 17.04 2.26 18.37
N LYS A 76 17.74 1.14 18.23
CA LYS A 76 17.85 0.12 19.28
C LYS A 76 19.32 -0.16 19.58
N ARG A 77 19.76 0.01 20.83
CA ARG A 77 21.15 -0.23 21.25
C ARG A 77 22.18 0.50 20.36
N ASN A 78 21.88 1.75 19.99
CA ASN A 78 22.68 2.57 19.07
C ASN A 78 22.86 1.97 17.67
N LYS A 79 21.93 1.10 17.24
CA LYS A 79 21.91 0.51 15.89
C LYS A 79 20.58 0.79 15.21
N LEU A 80 20.65 1.06 13.91
CA LEU A 80 19.52 1.20 13.00
C LEU A 80 19.77 0.31 11.79
N GLU A 81 18.87 -0.61 11.51
CA GLU A 81 18.93 -1.48 10.33
C GLU A 81 17.93 -1.00 9.29
N LEU A 82 18.42 -0.75 8.08
CA LEU A 82 17.59 -0.37 6.94
C LEU A 82 17.67 -1.44 5.85
N ARG A 83 16.50 -1.87 5.37
CA ARG A 83 16.33 -2.83 4.29
C ARG A 83 15.32 -2.32 3.27
N PRO A 84 15.35 -2.80 2.02
CA PRO A 84 14.29 -2.54 1.05
C PRO A 84 12.95 -3.10 1.55
N LEU A 85 11.84 -2.63 0.97
CA LEU A 85 10.53 -3.21 1.22
C LEU A 85 10.54 -4.70 0.87
N PRO A 86 10.09 -5.59 1.78
CA PRO A 86 10.14 -7.04 1.55
C PRO A 86 9.12 -7.50 0.51
N GLY A 87 9.41 -8.62 -0.17
CA GLY A 87 8.47 -9.25 -1.11
C GLY A 87 8.40 -8.60 -2.48
N LEU A 88 9.24 -7.59 -2.75
CA LEU A 88 9.43 -7.00 -4.07
C LEU A 88 10.89 -7.22 -4.55
N PRO A 89 11.13 -7.40 -5.85
CA PRO A 89 12.48 -7.50 -6.38
C PRO A 89 13.30 -6.25 -6.08
N VAL A 90 14.56 -6.43 -5.68
CA VAL A 90 15.47 -5.31 -5.42
C VAL A 90 16.16 -4.90 -6.72
N ILE A 91 16.04 -3.64 -7.09
CA ILE A 91 16.77 -3.06 -8.23
C ILE A 91 18.20 -2.74 -7.78
N ARG A 92 18.33 -1.97 -6.69
CA ARG A 92 19.62 -1.59 -6.13
C ARG A 92 19.43 -1.09 -4.69
N ASP A 93 20.21 -1.58 -3.74
CA ASP A 93 20.19 -1.19 -2.31
C ASP A 93 18.77 -1.16 -1.72
N LEU A 94 18.23 0.03 -1.41
CA LEU A 94 16.90 0.24 -0.85
C LEU A 94 15.82 0.48 -1.91
N VAL A 95 16.19 0.41 -3.19
CA VAL A 95 15.27 0.63 -4.33
C VAL A 95 14.69 -0.70 -4.80
N VAL A 96 13.38 -0.84 -4.75
CA VAL A 96 12.64 -2.03 -5.20
C VAL A 96 11.89 -1.77 -6.51
N ASP A 97 11.63 -2.84 -7.26
CA ASP A 97 10.74 -2.81 -8.42
C ASP A 97 9.27 -2.80 -7.97
N MET A 98 8.54 -1.79 -8.38
CA MET A 98 7.14 -1.57 -8.04
C MET A 98 6.17 -2.04 -9.14
N THR A 99 6.67 -2.65 -10.22
CA THR A 99 5.87 -3.02 -11.39
C THR A 99 4.69 -3.90 -11.00
N GLU A 100 4.94 -4.98 -10.26
CA GLU A 100 3.87 -5.89 -9.84
C GLU A 100 2.87 -5.21 -8.88
N PHE A 101 3.34 -4.34 -7.99
CA PHE A 101 2.47 -3.59 -7.10
C PHE A 101 1.49 -2.70 -7.88
N TYR A 102 1.97 -2.00 -8.90
CA TYR A 102 1.12 -1.16 -9.74
C TYR A 102 0.24 -1.98 -10.68
N ALA A 103 0.69 -3.13 -11.17
CA ALA A 103 -0.15 -4.05 -11.94
C ALA A 103 -1.38 -4.52 -11.12
N GLN A 104 -1.19 -4.83 -9.83
CA GLN A 104 -2.30 -5.16 -8.94
C GLN A 104 -3.23 -3.94 -8.69
N TYR A 105 -2.66 -2.74 -8.62
CA TYR A 105 -3.45 -1.52 -8.50
C TYR A 105 -4.29 -1.23 -9.76
N GLU A 106 -3.75 -1.46 -10.94
CA GLU A 106 -4.47 -1.27 -12.21
C GLU A 106 -5.66 -2.24 -12.36
N LYS A 107 -5.55 -3.47 -11.85
CA LYS A 107 -6.64 -4.47 -11.88
C LYS A 107 -7.93 -3.95 -11.26
N ILE A 108 -7.87 -3.10 -10.25
CA ILE A 108 -9.07 -2.59 -9.58
C ILE A 108 -9.69 -1.39 -10.32
N LYS A 109 -9.19 -1.02 -11.50
CA LYS A 109 -9.68 0.11 -12.30
C LYS A 109 -9.81 1.38 -11.45
N PRO A 110 -8.68 1.97 -10.99
CA PRO A 110 -8.65 3.02 -9.96
C PRO A 110 -9.08 4.39 -10.46
N PHE A 111 -10.23 4.47 -11.09
CA PHE A 111 -10.86 5.69 -11.60
C PHE A 111 -12.38 5.58 -11.50
N LEU A 112 -13.06 6.73 -11.39
CA LEU A 112 -14.51 6.80 -11.30
C LEU A 112 -15.15 6.32 -12.60
N GLN A 113 -16.07 5.36 -12.51
CA GLN A 113 -16.79 4.81 -13.66
C GLN A 113 -18.26 5.23 -13.59
N ASN A 114 -18.65 6.15 -14.46
CA ASN A 114 -20.01 6.66 -14.58
C ASN A 114 -20.28 7.05 -16.03
N GLU A 115 -21.11 6.27 -16.69
CA GLU A 115 -21.44 6.43 -18.11
C GLU A 115 -22.66 7.33 -18.36
N THR A 116 -23.27 7.88 -17.31
CA THR A 116 -24.38 8.83 -17.49
C THR A 116 -23.86 10.15 -18.08
N THR A 117 -24.73 10.85 -18.78
CA THR A 117 -24.43 12.18 -19.34
C THR A 117 -23.81 13.07 -18.24
N ALA A 118 -22.68 13.72 -18.55
CA ALA A 118 -22.06 14.64 -17.63
C ALA A 118 -23.02 15.79 -17.30
N PRO A 119 -23.21 16.13 -16.01
CA PRO A 119 -24.00 17.29 -15.64
C PRO A 119 -23.30 18.57 -16.09
N GLU A 120 -24.03 19.68 -16.18
CA GLU A 120 -23.46 20.99 -16.57
C GLU A 120 -22.34 21.48 -15.64
N GLN A 121 -22.39 21.13 -14.36
CA GLN A 121 -21.39 21.50 -13.36
C GLN A 121 -20.61 20.28 -12.90
N GLU A 122 -21.02 19.66 -11.79
CA GLU A 122 -20.33 18.52 -11.18
C GLU A 122 -21.31 17.46 -10.68
N ARG A 123 -20.81 16.24 -10.46
CA ARG A 123 -21.57 15.17 -9.81
C ARG A 123 -21.57 15.42 -8.31
N LEU A 124 -22.71 15.86 -7.78
CA LEU A 124 -22.86 16.20 -6.35
C LEU A 124 -22.80 14.95 -5.47
N GLN A 125 -22.27 15.13 -4.27
CA GLN A 125 -22.32 14.18 -3.15
C GLN A 125 -22.84 14.90 -1.92
N SER A 126 -23.62 14.20 -1.08
CA SER A 126 -23.94 14.73 0.23
C SER A 126 -22.73 14.67 1.19
N PRO A 127 -22.69 15.46 2.27
CA PRO A 127 -21.65 15.34 3.29
C PRO A 127 -21.52 13.90 3.83
N GLU A 128 -22.62 13.21 4.04
CA GLU A 128 -22.67 11.84 4.56
C GLU A 128 -22.10 10.81 3.55
N GLU A 129 -22.33 11.03 2.25
CA GLU A 129 -21.74 10.21 1.20
C GLU A 129 -20.23 10.45 1.11
N ARG A 130 -19.82 11.71 1.22
CA ARG A 130 -18.41 12.10 1.18
C ARG A 130 -17.64 11.53 2.39
N GLU A 131 -18.24 11.52 3.60
CA GLU A 131 -17.64 10.97 4.81
C GLU A 131 -17.30 9.48 4.67
N LYS A 132 -18.06 8.71 3.88
CA LYS A 132 -17.75 7.29 3.63
C LYS A 132 -16.41 7.07 2.94
N LEU A 133 -15.85 8.09 2.31
CA LEU A 133 -14.57 8.02 1.62
C LEU A 133 -13.38 8.37 2.53
N ASP A 134 -13.63 8.87 3.74
CA ASP A 134 -12.59 9.20 4.71
C ASP A 134 -11.86 7.94 5.17
N GLY A 135 -10.52 8.01 5.21
CA GLY A 135 -9.67 6.87 5.45
C GLY A 135 -9.44 5.97 4.24
N LEU A 136 -9.92 6.35 3.05
CA LEU A 136 -9.74 5.60 1.80
C LEU A 136 -8.91 6.38 0.78
N TYR A 137 -9.28 7.63 0.48
CA TYR A 137 -8.62 8.45 -0.56
C TYR A 137 -7.24 8.98 -0.12
N GLU A 138 -6.93 8.99 1.18
CA GLU A 138 -5.65 9.45 1.71
C GLU A 138 -4.49 8.47 1.49
N CYS A 139 -4.77 7.32 0.88
CA CYS A 139 -3.73 6.35 0.55
C CYS A 139 -2.73 6.93 -0.46
N ILE A 140 -1.46 6.90 -0.09
CA ILE A 140 -0.34 7.45 -0.88
C ILE A 140 0.40 6.40 -1.70
N LEU A 141 -0.12 5.18 -1.79
CA LEU A 141 0.46 4.06 -2.56
C LEU A 141 1.93 3.76 -2.23
N CYS A 142 2.34 3.93 -0.98
CA CYS A 142 3.72 3.71 -0.52
C CYS A 142 4.13 2.22 -0.44
N ALA A 143 3.22 1.30 -0.68
CA ALA A 143 3.37 -0.15 -0.60
C ALA A 143 3.75 -0.73 0.78
N CYS A 144 3.91 0.06 1.84
CA CYS A 144 4.26 -0.45 3.18
C CYS A 144 3.31 -1.56 3.66
N CYS A 145 2.00 -1.42 3.44
CA CYS A 145 0.98 -2.39 3.82
C CYS A 145 1.04 -3.68 3.00
N SER A 146 1.14 -3.58 1.68
CA SER A 146 1.21 -4.75 0.77
C SER A 146 2.47 -5.55 1.02
N THR A 147 3.61 -4.90 1.13
CA THR A 147 4.91 -5.53 1.39
C THR A 147 5.10 -6.03 2.82
N SER A 148 4.19 -5.74 3.75
CA SER A 148 4.15 -6.34 5.10
C SER A 148 3.21 -7.55 5.19
N CYS A 149 2.47 -7.85 4.13
CA CYS A 149 1.45 -8.90 4.12
C CYS A 149 2.03 -10.24 3.64
N PRO A 150 2.02 -11.30 4.48
CA PRO A 150 2.49 -12.62 4.04
C PRO A 150 1.75 -13.17 2.82
N SER A 151 0.45 -12.92 2.71
CA SER A 151 -0.34 -13.33 1.53
C SER A 151 0.16 -12.69 0.23
N PHE A 152 0.65 -11.44 0.31
CA PHE A 152 1.26 -10.77 -0.83
C PHE A 152 2.63 -11.35 -1.18
N TRP A 153 3.45 -11.71 -0.18
CA TRP A 153 4.74 -12.35 -0.44
C TRP A 153 4.62 -13.69 -1.16
N TRP A 154 3.59 -14.48 -0.82
CA TRP A 154 3.38 -15.82 -1.41
C TRP A 154 2.76 -15.79 -2.80
N ASN A 155 1.97 -14.76 -3.11
CA ASN A 155 1.25 -14.66 -4.38
C ASN A 155 1.19 -13.19 -4.87
N PRO A 156 2.34 -12.55 -5.16
CA PRO A 156 2.38 -11.15 -5.57
C PRO A 156 1.70 -10.91 -6.92
N ASP A 157 1.69 -11.93 -7.78
CA ASP A 157 1.09 -11.95 -9.12
C ASP A 157 -0.44 -12.09 -9.10
N LYS A 158 -1.02 -12.63 -8.02
CA LYS A 158 -2.44 -12.98 -7.94
C LYS A 158 -3.20 -12.21 -6.87
N PHE A 159 -2.60 -12.04 -5.69
CA PHE A 159 -3.24 -11.32 -4.60
C PHE A 159 -3.18 -9.82 -4.84
N VAL A 160 -4.34 -9.21 -5.01
CA VAL A 160 -4.47 -7.77 -5.27
C VAL A 160 -3.76 -6.91 -4.21
N GLY A 161 -3.72 -7.36 -2.98
CA GLY A 161 -3.00 -6.71 -1.89
C GLY A 161 -3.78 -5.62 -1.16
N PRO A 162 -3.35 -5.30 0.08
CA PRO A 162 -4.11 -4.40 0.96
C PRO A 162 -4.28 -2.98 0.41
N ALA A 163 -3.26 -2.42 -0.27
CA ALA A 163 -3.34 -1.07 -0.82
C ALA A 163 -4.36 -0.96 -1.94
N ALA A 164 -4.31 -1.89 -2.91
CA ALA A 164 -5.24 -1.88 -4.03
C ALA A 164 -6.66 -2.24 -3.57
N LEU A 165 -6.84 -3.15 -2.60
CA LEU A 165 -8.16 -3.44 -2.04
C LEU A 165 -8.74 -2.26 -1.25
N LEU A 166 -7.92 -1.47 -0.53
CA LEU A 166 -8.37 -0.22 0.07
C LEU A 166 -8.90 0.74 -1.00
N GLN A 167 -8.17 0.89 -2.10
CA GLN A 167 -8.57 1.74 -3.21
C GLN A 167 -9.78 1.19 -3.99
N ALA A 168 -9.92 -0.13 -4.11
CA ALA A 168 -11.13 -0.74 -4.67
C ALA A 168 -12.36 -0.37 -3.85
N TYR A 169 -12.26 -0.45 -2.51
CA TYR A 169 -13.37 -0.06 -1.64
C TYR A 169 -13.69 1.43 -1.74
N ARG A 170 -12.71 2.29 -1.96
CA ARG A 170 -12.94 3.71 -2.23
C ARG A 170 -13.95 3.93 -3.35
N PHE A 171 -13.83 3.21 -4.47
CA PHE A 171 -14.76 3.33 -5.60
C PHE A 171 -16.08 2.60 -5.35
N LEU A 172 -16.07 1.49 -4.61
CA LEU A 172 -17.28 0.79 -4.20
C LEU A 172 -18.14 1.60 -3.21
N ALA A 173 -17.52 2.46 -2.41
CA ALA A 173 -18.20 3.35 -1.45
C ALA A 173 -18.60 4.71 -2.05
N ASP A 174 -18.10 5.04 -3.25
CA ASP A 174 -18.37 6.32 -3.90
C ASP A 174 -19.74 6.29 -4.59
N SER A 175 -20.69 7.12 -4.13
CA SER A 175 -22.05 7.20 -4.68
C SER A 175 -22.10 7.64 -6.16
N ARG A 176 -21.02 8.19 -6.67
CA ARG A 176 -20.89 8.62 -8.07
C ARG A 176 -20.42 7.52 -9.00
N ASP A 177 -19.88 6.41 -8.48
CA ASP A 177 -19.47 5.24 -9.26
C ASP A 177 -20.67 4.31 -9.50
N LEU A 178 -20.89 3.92 -10.75
CA LEU A 178 -22.05 3.10 -11.14
C LEU A 178 -21.69 1.65 -11.47
N LYS A 179 -20.42 1.25 -11.30
CA LYS A 179 -19.94 -0.08 -11.68
C LYS A 179 -19.72 -1.02 -10.49
N THR A 180 -20.50 -0.86 -9.42
CA THR A 180 -20.36 -1.65 -8.19
C THR A 180 -20.37 -3.17 -8.46
N ASN A 181 -21.31 -3.68 -9.24
CA ASN A 181 -21.43 -5.12 -9.52
C ASN A 181 -20.23 -5.65 -10.32
N GLU A 182 -19.81 -4.94 -11.35
CA GLU A 182 -18.65 -5.30 -12.18
C GLU A 182 -17.36 -5.30 -11.33
N ARG A 183 -17.18 -4.29 -10.47
CA ARG A 183 -16.04 -4.25 -9.55
C ARG A 183 -16.03 -5.40 -8.55
N LEU A 184 -17.20 -5.78 -8.04
CA LEU A 184 -17.32 -6.92 -7.12
C LEU A 184 -17.05 -8.25 -7.84
N GLU A 185 -17.48 -8.39 -9.09
CA GLU A 185 -17.19 -9.57 -9.91
C GLU A 185 -15.68 -9.72 -10.14
N ASP A 186 -14.99 -8.65 -10.53
CA ASP A 186 -13.52 -8.61 -10.72
C ASP A 186 -12.75 -9.01 -9.44
N LEU A 187 -13.35 -8.86 -8.26
CA LEU A 187 -12.75 -9.19 -6.97
C LEU A 187 -13.21 -10.53 -6.37
N SER A 188 -14.10 -11.24 -7.05
CA SER A 188 -14.78 -12.43 -6.49
C SER A 188 -13.96 -13.72 -6.53
N ASP A 189 -12.81 -13.74 -7.21
CA ASP A 189 -11.95 -14.91 -7.30
C ASP A 189 -11.22 -15.22 -5.97
N PRO A 190 -10.78 -16.49 -5.76
CA PRO A 190 -10.16 -16.89 -4.50
C PRO A 190 -8.84 -16.18 -4.15
N PHE A 191 -8.13 -15.62 -5.15
CA PHE A 191 -6.85 -14.98 -4.96
C PHE A 191 -6.95 -13.45 -4.82
N SER A 192 -8.09 -12.84 -5.14
CA SER A 192 -8.33 -11.41 -4.92
C SER A 192 -8.61 -11.13 -3.43
N VAL A 193 -9.85 -10.76 -3.09
CA VAL A 193 -10.19 -10.35 -1.71
C VAL A 193 -10.10 -11.50 -0.69
N TYR A 194 -10.40 -12.73 -1.10
CA TYR A 194 -10.46 -13.88 -0.18
C TYR A 194 -9.08 -14.37 0.29
N ARG A 195 -7.99 -13.97 -0.38
CA ARG A 195 -6.63 -14.25 0.07
C ARG A 195 -6.23 -13.47 1.32
N CYS A 196 -7.00 -12.47 1.72
CA CYS A 196 -6.80 -11.77 2.98
C CYS A 196 -7.28 -12.64 4.16
N HIS A 197 -6.36 -12.99 5.07
CA HIS A 197 -6.61 -13.79 6.28
C HIS A 197 -6.72 -12.94 7.57
N GLY A 198 -6.83 -11.61 7.46
CA GLY A 198 -7.01 -10.73 8.61
C GLY A 198 -5.80 -10.61 9.55
N ILE A 199 -4.57 -10.79 9.04
CA ILE A 199 -3.33 -10.75 9.84
C ILE A 199 -3.06 -9.37 10.46
N MET A 200 -3.63 -8.29 9.90
CA MET A 200 -3.57 -6.90 10.40
C MET A 200 -2.21 -6.20 10.25
N ASN A 201 -1.17 -6.82 9.70
CA ASN A 201 0.12 -6.17 9.47
C ASN A 201 -0.04 -4.88 8.65
N CYS A 202 -0.93 -4.87 7.66
CA CYS A 202 -1.23 -3.71 6.82
C CYS A 202 -1.72 -2.48 7.60
N VAL A 203 -2.45 -2.68 8.68
CA VAL A 203 -2.92 -1.59 9.58
C VAL A 203 -1.76 -1.07 10.41
N ASN A 204 -0.95 -1.98 10.98
CA ASN A 204 0.13 -1.63 11.90
C ASN A 204 1.28 -0.85 11.26
N VAL A 205 1.46 -0.97 9.95
CA VAL A 205 2.56 -0.32 9.21
C VAL A 205 2.13 0.87 8.36
N CYS A 206 0.82 1.17 8.28
CA CYS A 206 0.35 2.27 7.45
C CYS A 206 0.83 3.62 8.00
N PRO A 207 1.65 4.38 7.25
CA PRO A 207 2.17 5.66 7.73
C PRO A 207 1.11 6.76 7.77
N LYS A 208 -0.04 6.53 7.12
CA LYS A 208 -1.21 7.43 7.13
C LYS A 208 -2.28 7.01 8.15
N GLY A 209 -2.03 5.94 8.94
CA GLY A 209 -3.01 5.45 9.93
C GLY A 209 -4.28 4.85 9.34
N LEU A 210 -4.26 4.45 8.05
CA LEU A 210 -5.42 3.89 7.37
C LEU A 210 -5.67 2.44 7.81
N ASN A 211 -6.90 1.95 7.56
CA ASN A 211 -7.28 0.58 7.90
C ASN A 211 -7.68 -0.24 6.65
N PRO A 212 -6.71 -0.79 5.91
CA PRO A 212 -7.01 -1.64 4.75
C PRO A 212 -7.83 -2.89 5.12
N ASN A 213 -7.63 -3.44 6.32
CA ASN A 213 -8.36 -4.62 6.75
C ASN A 213 -9.86 -4.37 6.90
N LYS A 214 -10.27 -3.18 7.39
CA LYS A 214 -11.68 -2.77 7.45
C LYS A 214 -12.26 -2.71 6.03
N ALA A 215 -11.60 -2.02 5.11
CA ALA A 215 -12.03 -1.93 3.71
C ALA A 215 -12.21 -3.31 3.04
N ILE A 216 -11.27 -4.23 3.27
CA ILE A 216 -11.36 -5.61 2.77
C ILE A 216 -12.56 -6.34 3.39
N GLY A 217 -12.85 -6.12 4.67
CA GLY A 217 -14.03 -6.66 5.36
C GLY A 217 -15.34 -6.20 4.73
N GLU A 218 -15.43 -4.90 4.39
CA GLU A 218 -16.60 -4.34 3.70
C GLU A 218 -16.78 -4.94 2.30
N ILE A 219 -15.70 -5.08 1.51
CA ILE A 219 -15.79 -5.75 0.19
C ILE A 219 -16.31 -7.18 0.35
N LYS A 220 -15.81 -7.94 1.33
CA LYS A 220 -16.30 -9.32 1.59
C LYS A 220 -17.78 -9.34 1.95
N SER A 221 -18.22 -8.36 2.76
CA SER A 221 -19.63 -8.21 3.13
C SER A 221 -20.51 -7.92 1.91
N MET A 222 -20.07 -7.02 1.03
CA MET A 222 -20.77 -6.69 -0.21
C MET A 222 -20.88 -7.91 -1.15
N LEU A 223 -19.80 -8.66 -1.34
CA LEU A 223 -19.78 -9.90 -2.13
C LEU A 223 -20.73 -10.95 -1.57
N HIS A 224 -20.82 -11.08 -0.25
CA HIS A 224 -21.72 -12.02 0.39
C HIS A 224 -23.20 -11.64 0.20
N LYS A 225 -23.54 -10.36 0.30
CA LYS A 225 -24.90 -9.85 0.05
C LYS A 225 -25.29 -10.07 -1.41
N ASN A 226 -24.43 -9.69 -2.36
CA ASN A 226 -24.68 -9.84 -3.78
C ASN A 226 -24.95 -11.31 -4.19
N LYS A 227 -24.20 -12.28 -3.63
CA LYS A 227 -24.46 -13.70 -3.84
C LYS A 227 -25.81 -14.17 -3.29
N LYS A 228 -26.24 -13.66 -2.13
CA LYS A 228 -27.57 -13.99 -1.57
C LYS A 228 -28.69 -13.46 -2.44
N ASP A 229 -28.58 -12.26 -2.96
CA ASP A 229 -29.59 -11.64 -3.82
C ASP A 229 -29.73 -12.42 -5.14
N ILE A 230 -28.63 -12.87 -5.73
CA ILE A 230 -28.64 -13.72 -6.93
C ILE A 230 -29.32 -15.07 -6.66
N ILE A 231 -29.00 -15.72 -5.53
CA ILE A 231 -29.63 -17.00 -5.17
C ILE A 231 -31.13 -16.81 -4.91
N CYS A 232 -31.55 -15.73 -4.27
CA CYS A 232 -32.95 -15.42 -4.01
C CYS A 232 -33.74 -15.22 -5.32
N LEU A 233 -33.14 -14.49 -6.27
CA LEU A 233 -33.77 -14.29 -7.60
C LEU A 233 -33.92 -15.59 -8.41
N LEU A 234 -32.96 -16.51 -8.32
CA LEU A 234 -33.05 -17.82 -8.98
C LEU A 234 -34.13 -18.71 -8.37
N TYR A 235 -34.36 -18.61 -7.05
CA TYR A 235 -35.44 -19.38 -6.38
C TYR A 235 -36.84 -18.79 -6.55
N THR A 236 -36.95 -17.51 -6.91
CA THR A 236 -38.25 -16.84 -7.10
C THR A 236 -38.73 -16.85 -8.56
N SER A 237 -37.87 -17.24 -9.51
CA SER A 237 -38.24 -17.33 -10.93
C SER A 237 -38.90 -18.64 -11.33
N ASP A 238 -38.94 -19.65 -10.44
CA ASP A 238 -39.55 -20.98 -10.67
C ASP A 238 -40.85 -21.21 -9.85
N ALA A 239 -41.48 -20.12 -9.36
CA ALA A 239 -42.75 -20.19 -8.60
C ALA A 239 -43.94 -19.62 -9.38
#